data_7854220c25479bf151a1a8f66644c13f
#
_entry.id   7854220c25479bf151a1a8f66644c13f
#
_cell.length_a   1.000
_cell.length_b   1.000
_cell.length_c   1.000
_cell.angle_alpha   90.00
_cell.angle_beta   90.00
_cell.angle_gamma   90.00
#
_symmetry.space_group_name_H-M   'P 1'
#
loop_
_entity.id
_entity.type
_entity.pdbx_description
1 polymer ?
#
loop_
_entity_poly.entity_id
_entity_poly.type
_entity_poly.pdbx_seq_one_letter_code
_entity_poly.pdbx_strand_id
1 'polypeptide(L)'
;MAARLAAVGYEVAVGSRSRYKAMEIVDGLKEKWPNYDLKLRACNNIDAAIFGELIIIATPWDSTATMALSVSDHLAEKVVISMANALAKVGNEFEPLVPPRGSVAASVQALVPRARVAAAFHHLPARELGDLDKPVESDVLICSDHKSATQAVSEITAKIPGCRPLDSGSLANATTIEAFTAVLLQLNHRYRTRSALRLTGINLD
;
A
#
# COMPACT_ATOMS: atom_id res chain seq x y z
N MET A 1 5.05 1.93 -5.65
CA MET A 1 5.48 1.08 -4.52
C MET A 1 6.57 0.10 -4.92
N ALA A 2 6.38 -0.82 -5.91
CA ALA A 2 7.38 -1.84 -6.24
C ALA A 2 8.79 -1.26 -6.52
N ALA A 3 8.91 -0.27 -7.41
CA ALA A 3 10.18 0.37 -7.68
C ALA A 3 10.80 1.06 -6.44
N ARG A 4 9.97 1.70 -5.60
CA ARG A 4 10.41 2.35 -4.36
C ARG A 4 11.02 1.35 -3.38
N LEU A 5 10.40 0.19 -3.20
CA LEU A 5 10.92 -0.86 -2.32
C LEU A 5 12.19 -1.50 -2.92
N ALA A 6 12.22 -1.73 -4.24
CA ALA A 6 13.42 -2.25 -4.89
C ALA A 6 14.60 -1.27 -4.78
N ALA A 7 14.36 0.04 -4.91
CA ALA A 7 15.38 1.08 -4.76
C ALA A 7 15.99 1.15 -3.34
N VAL A 8 15.26 0.72 -2.31
CA VAL A 8 15.77 0.63 -0.94
C VAL A 8 16.26 -0.78 -0.57
N GLY A 9 16.50 -1.63 -1.58
CA GLY A 9 17.23 -2.89 -1.47
C GLY A 9 16.40 -4.15 -1.33
N TYR A 10 15.08 -4.08 -1.43
CA TYR A 10 14.24 -5.28 -1.42
C TYR A 10 14.21 -5.97 -2.79
N GLU A 11 14.14 -7.30 -2.79
CA GLU A 11 13.74 -8.06 -3.97
C GLU A 11 12.20 -8.09 -4.05
N VAL A 12 11.63 -7.63 -5.17
CA VAL A 12 10.19 -7.45 -5.29
C VAL A 12 9.63 -8.23 -6.47
N ALA A 13 8.66 -9.11 -6.19
CA ALA A 13 7.86 -9.77 -7.21
C ALA A 13 6.64 -8.91 -7.56
N VAL A 14 6.53 -8.50 -8.81
CA VAL A 14 5.37 -7.77 -9.34
C VAL A 14 4.38 -8.81 -9.90
N GLY A 15 3.29 -9.01 -9.16
CA GLY A 15 2.20 -9.91 -9.55
C GLY A 15 1.18 -9.23 -10.46
N SER A 16 0.68 -9.97 -11.46
CA SER A 16 -0.44 -9.56 -12.29
C SER A 16 -1.27 -10.80 -12.68
N ARG A 17 -2.52 -10.60 -13.11
CA ARG A 17 -3.33 -11.68 -13.71
C ARG A 17 -2.70 -12.28 -14.97
N SER A 18 -1.87 -11.52 -15.65
CA SER A 18 -1.08 -11.94 -16.80
C SER A 18 0.40 -11.69 -16.53
N ARG A 19 1.22 -12.75 -16.60
CA ARG A 19 2.68 -12.63 -16.46
C ARG A 19 3.27 -11.68 -17.50
N TYR A 20 2.71 -11.66 -18.70
CA TYR A 20 3.13 -10.74 -19.75
C TYR A 20 2.98 -9.27 -19.33
N LYS A 21 1.81 -8.90 -18.75
CA LYS A 21 1.60 -7.54 -18.22
C LYS A 21 2.55 -7.22 -17.06
N ALA A 22 2.87 -8.21 -16.22
CA ALA A 22 3.85 -8.01 -15.17
C ALA A 22 5.26 -7.74 -15.76
N MET A 23 5.64 -8.42 -16.85
CA MET A 23 6.90 -8.16 -17.56
C MET A 23 6.95 -6.75 -18.12
N GLU A 24 5.91 -6.31 -18.84
CA GLU A 24 5.82 -4.93 -19.37
C GLU A 24 6.01 -3.88 -18.27
N ILE A 25 5.37 -4.11 -17.09
CA ILE A 25 5.51 -3.20 -15.94
C ILE A 25 6.94 -3.19 -15.40
N VAL A 26 7.55 -4.37 -15.22
CA VAL A 26 8.91 -4.50 -14.68
C VAL A 26 9.91 -3.85 -15.64
N ASP A 27 9.80 -4.13 -16.93
CA ASP A 27 10.71 -3.59 -17.95
C ASP A 27 10.56 -2.07 -18.04
N GLY A 28 9.33 -1.54 -18.06
CA GLY A 28 9.08 -0.11 -18.04
C GLY A 28 9.58 0.61 -16.77
N LEU A 29 9.54 -0.06 -15.61
CA LEU A 29 10.13 0.50 -14.38
C LEU A 29 11.66 0.55 -14.44
N LYS A 30 12.31 -0.50 -14.97
CA LYS A 30 13.78 -0.54 -15.15
C LYS A 30 14.25 0.48 -16.18
N GLU A 31 13.52 0.61 -17.28
CA GLU A 31 13.79 1.61 -18.32
C GLU A 31 13.65 3.03 -17.79
N LYS A 32 12.61 3.28 -16.98
CA LYS A 32 12.37 4.60 -16.36
C LYS A 32 13.44 4.98 -15.35
N TRP A 33 14.02 4.01 -14.65
CA TRP A 33 14.95 4.21 -13.53
C TRP A 33 16.28 3.47 -13.76
N PRO A 34 17.04 3.76 -14.84
CA PRO A 34 18.23 2.99 -15.22
C PRO A 34 19.39 3.12 -14.22
N ASN A 35 19.40 4.18 -13.41
CA ASN A 35 20.45 4.43 -12.40
C ASN A 35 20.22 3.66 -11.09
N TYR A 36 19.10 2.93 -10.96
CA TYR A 36 18.77 2.14 -9.78
C TYR A 36 18.87 0.64 -10.09
N ASP A 37 19.57 -0.11 -9.24
CA ASP A 37 19.55 -1.58 -9.30
C ASP A 37 18.22 -2.11 -8.77
N LEU A 38 17.19 -2.09 -9.60
CA LEU A 38 15.86 -2.53 -9.23
C LEU A 38 15.74 -4.06 -9.34
N LYS A 39 15.84 -4.74 -8.21
CA LYS A 39 15.65 -6.19 -8.10
C LYS A 39 14.16 -6.55 -8.23
N LEU A 40 13.63 -6.40 -9.45
CA LEU A 40 12.24 -6.67 -9.79
C LEU A 40 12.14 -7.95 -10.61
N ARG A 41 11.17 -8.81 -10.27
CA ARG A 41 10.76 -9.97 -11.08
C ARG A 41 9.29 -9.90 -11.45
N ALA A 42 8.95 -10.34 -12.65
CA ALA A 42 7.58 -10.42 -13.14
C ALA A 42 7.00 -11.81 -12.84
N CYS A 43 5.83 -11.86 -12.25
CA CYS A 43 5.13 -13.07 -11.85
C CYS A 43 3.63 -13.01 -12.20
N ASN A 44 2.94 -14.15 -12.22
CA ASN A 44 1.51 -14.15 -11.98
C ASN A 44 1.23 -13.89 -10.48
N ASN A 45 -0.03 -13.68 -10.11
CA ASN A 45 -0.38 -13.32 -8.73
C ASN A 45 -0.08 -14.46 -7.74
N ILE A 46 -0.25 -15.71 -8.13
CA ILE A 46 0.01 -16.89 -7.29
C ILE A 46 1.52 -17.01 -7.02
N ASP A 47 2.34 -16.95 -8.07
CA ASP A 47 3.80 -17.03 -7.93
C ASP A 47 4.34 -15.87 -7.09
N ALA A 48 3.78 -14.67 -7.26
CA ALA A 48 4.15 -13.51 -6.43
C ALA A 48 3.76 -13.71 -4.96
N ALA A 49 2.58 -14.29 -4.69
CA ALA A 49 2.13 -14.60 -3.34
C ALA A 49 2.97 -15.71 -2.69
N ILE A 50 3.42 -16.70 -3.46
CA ILE A 50 4.33 -17.76 -2.97
C ILE A 50 5.69 -17.16 -2.61
N PHE A 51 6.24 -16.32 -3.49
CA PHE A 51 7.57 -15.73 -3.33
C PHE A 51 7.68 -14.79 -2.12
N GLY A 52 6.69 -13.90 -1.94
CA GLY A 52 6.77 -12.86 -0.91
C GLY A 52 6.47 -13.37 0.49
N GLU A 53 7.24 -12.96 1.49
CA GLU A 53 6.90 -13.08 2.91
C GLU A 53 5.95 -11.97 3.35
N LEU A 54 6.07 -10.81 2.71
CA LEU A 54 5.20 -9.66 2.87
C LEU A 54 4.54 -9.37 1.52
N ILE A 55 3.22 -9.27 1.53
CA ILE A 55 2.40 -9.09 0.33
C ILE A 55 1.74 -7.71 0.37
N ILE A 56 1.87 -6.95 -0.71
CA ILE A 56 1.19 -5.66 -0.86
C ILE A 56 0.10 -5.80 -1.93
N ILE A 57 -1.15 -5.62 -1.54
CA ILE A 57 -2.28 -5.61 -2.46
C ILE A 57 -2.57 -4.16 -2.86
N ALA A 58 -2.19 -3.83 -4.09
CA ALA A 58 -2.30 -2.49 -4.68
C ALA A 58 -3.30 -2.48 -5.85
N THR A 59 -4.41 -3.19 -5.70
CA THR A 59 -5.50 -3.24 -6.68
C THR A 59 -6.56 -2.17 -6.36
N PRO A 60 -7.46 -1.82 -7.29
CA PRO A 60 -8.64 -1.01 -6.99
C PRO A 60 -9.43 -1.60 -5.82
N TRP A 61 -10.04 -0.75 -5.00
CA TRP A 61 -10.66 -1.14 -3.74
C TRP A 61 -11.75 -2.22 -3.90
N ASP A 62 -12.53 -2.17 -4.97
CA ASP A 62 -13.62 -3.09 -5.30
C ASP A 62 -13.13 -4.51 -5.64
N SER A 63 -11.88 -4.63 -6.08
CA SER A 63 -11.25 -5.91 -6.41
C SER A 63 -10.22 -6.39 -5.39
N THR A 64 -9.88 -5.57 -4.38
CA THR A 64 -8.83 -5.90 -3.39
C THR A 64 -9.16 -7.16 -2.59
N ALA A 65 -10.39 -7.28 -2.08
CA ALA A 65 -10.82 -8.43 -1.30
C ALA A 65 -10.87 -9.71 -2.14
N THR A 66 -11.41 -9.63 -3.36
CA THR A 66 -11.43 -10.76 -4.32
C THR A 66 -10.02 -11.18 -4.73
N MET A 67 -9.12 -10.22 -4.89
CA MET A 67 -7.71 -10.49 -5.18
C MET A 67 -7.05 -11.26 -4.03
N ALA A 68 -7.24 -10.83 -2.78
CA ALA A 68 -6.73 -11.54 -1.61
C ALA A 68 -7.26 -12.98 -1.55
N LEU A 69 -8.56 -13.16 -1.79
CA LEU A 69 -9.20 -14.46 -1.79
C LEU A 69 -8.61 -15.40 -2.86
N SER A 70 -8.30 -14.87 -4.05
CA SER A 70 -7.78 -15.68 -5.16
C SER A 70 -6.38 -16.27 -4.91
N VAL A 71 -5.66 -15.78 -3.91
CA VAL A 71 -4.33 -16.28 -3.50
C VAL A 71 -4.28 -16.69 -2.03
N SER A 72 -5.44 -16.86 -1.39
CA SER A 72 -5.60 -17.08 0.06
C SER A 72 -4.78 -18.24 0.61
N ASP A 73 -4.63 -19.33 -0.17
CA ASP A 73 -3.86 -20.51 0.22
C ASP A 73 -2.37 -20.21 0.44
N HIS A 74 -1.88 -19.13 -0.14
CA HIS A 74 -0.48 -18.69 -0.07
C HIS A 74 -0.26 -17.51 0.87
N LEU A 75 -1.29 -17.03 1.58
CA LEU A 75 -1.22 -15.87 2.47
C LEU A 75 -1.15 -16.24 3.96
N ALA A 76 -1.31 -17.53 4.31
CA ALA A 76 -1.29 -17.97 5.69
C ALA A 76 0.01 -17.55 6.40
N GLU A 77 -0.11 -16.95 7.59
CA GLU A 77 0.97 -16.43 8.44
C GLU A 77 1.81 -15.31 7.79
N LYS A 78 1.48 -14.86 6.59
CA LYS A 78 2.18 -13.75 5.93
C LYS A 78 1.60 -12.41 6.35
N VAL A 79 2.42 -11.36 6.28
CA VAL A 79 1.96 -9.99 6.40
C VAL A 79 1.35 -9.55 5.08
N VAL A 80 0.10 -9.08 5.13
CA VAL A 80 -0.63 -8.61 3.95
C VAL A 80 -1.02 -7.16 4.14
N ILE A 81 -0.51 -6.28 3.27
CA ILE A 81 -0.80 -4.84 3.32
C ILE A 81 -1.90 -4.52 2.30
N SER A 82 -3.00 -3.94 2.77
CA SER A 82 -4.00 -3.30 1.93
C SER A 82 -3.65 -1.84 1.71
N MET A 83 -3.49 -1.44 0.45
CA MET A 83 -3.24 -0.05 0.05
C MET A 83 -4.47 0.63 -0.55
N ALA A 84 -5.63 0.02 -0.45
CA ALA A 84 -6.83 0.50 -1.12
C ALA A 84 -7.64 1.45 -0.23
N ASN A 85 -8.30 2.42 -0.87
CA ASN A 85 -9.30 3.28 -0.26
C ASN A 85 -10.62 3.10 -1.01
N ALA A 86 -11.70 2.85 -0.28
CA ALA A 86 -13.03 2.82 -0.86
C ALA A 86 -13.52 4.26 -1.08
N LEU A 87 -13.35 4.76 -2.29
CA LEU A 87 -13.71 6.12 -2.68
C LEU A 87 -14.58 6.12 -3.95
N ALA A 88 -15.55 7.00 -4.00
CA ALA A 88 -16.29 7.34 -5.21
C ALA A 88 -15.95 8.76 -5.66
N LYS A 89 -15.93 8.98 -6.97
CA LYS A 89 -15.85 10.33 -7.53
C LYS A 89 -17.25 10.77 -7.90
N VAL A 90 -17.73 11.82 -7.22
CA VAL A 90 -19.05 12.42 -7.43
C VAL A 90 -18.84 13.86 -7.92
N GLY A 91 -19.07 14.09 -9.20
CA GLY A 91 -18.76 15.38 -9.83
C GLY A 91 -17.25 15.69 -9.74
N ASN A 92 -16.91 16.75 -9.03
CA ASN A 92 -15.52 17.19 -8.80
C ASN A 92 -15.00 16.82 -7.39
N GLU A 93 -15.74 16.03 -6.62
CA GLU A 93 -15.39 15.66 -5.26
C GLU A 93 -15.14 14.16 -5.12
N PHE A 94 -14.40 13.81 -4.07
CA PHE A 94 -14.18 12.44 -3.67
C PHE A 94 -14.96 12.17 -2.38
N GLU A 95 -15.82 11.17 -2.41
CA GLU A 95 -16.61 10.75 -1.27
C GLU A 95 -16.09 9.40 -0.75
N PRO A 96 -15.90 9.26 0.57
CA PRO A 96 -15.54 7.98 1.14
C PRO A 96 -16.74 7.03 1.10
N LEU A 97 -16.48 5.81 0.68
CA LEU A 97 -17.41 4.69 0.80
C LEU A 97 -17.00 3.87 2.02
N VAL A 98 -17.99 3.37 2.76
CA VAL A 98 -17.74 2.49 3.91
C VAL A 98 -18.10 1.06 3.51
N PRO A 99 -17.08 0.18 3.33
CA PRO A 99 -17.34 -1.24 3.10
C PRO A 99 -18.10 -1.88 4.26
N PRO A 100 -18.80 -3.00 4.05
CA PRO A 100 -19.62 -3.66 5.09
C PRO A 100 -18.84 -4.01 6.37
N ARG A 101 -17.53 -4.15 6.29
CA ARG A 101 -16.63 -4.40 7.43
C ARG A 101 -15.93 -3.14 7.96
N GLY A 102 -16.39 -1.95 7.55
CA GLY A 102 -15.83 -0.66 7.94
C GLY A 102 -14.68 -0.19 7.06
N SER A 103 -13.76 -1.06 6.67
CA SER A 103 -12.61 -0.73 5.82
C SER A 103 -12.33 -1.80 4.78
N VAL A 104 -11.55 -1.45 3.74
CA VAL A 104 -11.07 -2.43 2.75
C VAL A 104 -10.14 -3.44 3.42
N ALA A 105 -9.24 -2.97 4.29
CA ALA A 105 -8.31 -3.83 5.02
C ALA A 105 -9.05 -4.83 5.94
N ALA A 106 -10.09 -4.40 6.66
CA ALA A 106 -10.90 -5.29 7.48
C ALA A 106 -11.69 -6.31 6.63
N SER A 107 -12.10 -5.93 5.43
CA SER A 107 -12.73 -6.85 4.48
C SER A 107 -11.74 -7.91 3.99
N VAL A 108 -10.49 -7.52 3.71
CA VAL A 108 -9.42 -8.46 3.38
C VAL A 108 -9.16 -9.41 4.55
N GLN A 109 -8.99 -8.90 5.79
CA GLN A 109 -8.73 -9.74 6.97
C GLN A 109 -9.84 -10.80 7.19
N ALA A 110 -11.09 -10.44 6.95
CA ALA A 110 -12.20 -11.37 7.10
C ALA A 110 -12.18 -12.52 6.06
N LEU A 111 -11.66 -12.27 4.85
CA LEU A 111 -11.58 -13.27 3.79
C LEU A 111 -10.31 -14.14 3.90
N VAL A 112 -9.24 -13.63 4.48
CA VAL A 112 -7.98 -14.34 4.68
C VAL A 112 -7.59 -14.36 6.16
N PRO A 113 -8.36 -15.05 7.02
CA PRO A 113 -8.25 -14.96 8.48
C PRO A 113 -6.93 -15.48 9.03
N ARG A 114 -6.18 -16.28 8.25
CA ARG A 114 -4.86 -16.80 8.63
C ARG A 114 -3.71 -15.85 8.26
N ALA A 115 -3.98 -14.79 7.49
CA ALA A 115 -3.01 -13.75 7.20
C ALA A 115 -2.99 -12.69 8.31
N ARG A 116 -1.89 -11.95 8.41
CA ARG A 116 -1.75 -10.81 9.33
C ARG A 116 -1.90 -9.52 8.53
N VAL A 117 -3.14 -9.01 8.45
CA VAL A 117 -3.44 -7.87 7.60
C VAL A 117 -3.10 -6.55 8.28
N ALA A 118 -2.52 -5.63 7.51
CA ALA A 118 -2.33 -4.23 7.87
C ALA A 118 -2.91 -3.31 6.80
N ALA A 119 -3.49 -2.18 7.21
CA ALA A 119 -3.79 -1.05 6.35
C ALA A 119 -2.61 -0.07 6.41
N ALA A 120 -1.99 0.24 5.27
CA ALA A 120 -0.89 1.21 5.20
C ALA A 120 -0.69 1.74 3.78
N PHE A 121 0.05 2.85 3.64
CA PHE A 121 0.44 3.49 2.38
C PHE A 121 -0.70 4.04 1.51
N HIS A 122 -1.96 3.79 1.84
CA HIS A 122 -3.14 4.14 1.05
C HIS A 122 -3.38 5.66 0.95
N HIS A 123 -2.79 6.46 1.83
CA HIS A 123 -2.88 7.93 1.84
C HIS A 123 -1.62 8.63 1.29
N LEU A 124 -0.64 7.87 0.81
CA LEU A 124 0.56 8.45 0.20
C LEU A 124 0.26 9.01 -1.20
N PRO A 125 0.84 10.16 -1.57
CA PRO A 125 0.72 10.69 -2.92
C PRO A 125 1.46 9.77 -3.91
N ALA A 126 0.70 9.13 -4.81
CA ALA A 126 1.20 8.08 -5.69
C ALA A 126 2.35 8.53 -6.62
N ARG A 127 2.34 9.81 -7.03
CA ARG A 127 3.41 10.36 -7.90
C ARG A 127 4.72 10.50 -7.15
N GLU A 128 4.70 11.02 -5.93
CA GLU A 128 5.88 11.14 -5.06
C GLU A 128 6.42 9.75 -4.69
N LEU A 129 5.52 8.81 -4.39
CA LEU A 129 5.90 7.43 -4.15
C LEU A 129 6.59 6.78 -5.36
N GLY A 130 6.21 7.19 -6.58
CA GLY A 130 6.77 6.72 -7.84
C GLY A 130 7.96 7.50 -8.37
N ASP A 131 8.38 8.59 -7.71
CA ASP A 131 9.55 9.42 -8.08
C ASP A 131 10.74 9.05 -7.19
N LEU A 132 11.65 8.19 -7.68
CA LEU A 132 12.73 7.63 -6.86
C LEU A 132 13.79 8.67 -6.47
N ASP A 133 13.91 9.77 -7.22
CA ASP A 133 14.92 10.81 -6.98
C ASP A 133 14.54 11.75 -5.82
N LYS A 134 13.31 11.65 -5.29
CA LYS A 134 12.82 12.51 -4.23
C LYS A 134 12.33 11.71 -3.02
N PRO A 135 12.51 12.24 -1.80
CA PRO A 135 11.90 11.66 -0.63
C PRO A 135 10.36 11.81 -0.67
N VAL A 136 9.65 10.95 0.05
CA VAL A 136 8.21 11.03 0.28
C VAL A 136 7.97 11.60 1.66
N GLU A 137 7.88 12.93 1.77
CA GLU A 137 7.72 13.62 3.05
C GLU A 137 6.32 13.38 3.65
N SER A 138 6.13 12.21 4.27
CA SER A 138 4.83 11.79 4.81
C SER A 138 4.98 10.89 6.03
N ASP A 139 4.01 11.00 6.91
CA ASP A 139 3.76 9.98 7.91
C ASP A 139 2.92 8.86 7.30
N VAL A 140 3.26 7.63 7.62
CA VAL A 140 2.52 6.44 7.19
C VAL A 140 1.77 5.89 8.40
N LEU A 141 0.46 6.09 8.40
CA LEU A 141 -0.42 5.56 9.43
C LEU A 141 -0.64 4.06 9.17
N ILE A 142 -0.32 3.23 10.17
CA ILE A 142 -0.36 1.78 10.08
C ILE A 142 -1.41 1.26 11.05
N CYS A 143 -2.41 0.53 10.55
CA CYS A 143 -3.42 -0.13 11.38
C CYS A 143 -3.36 -1.63 11.19
N SER A 144 -3.29 -2.38 12.29
CA SER A 144 -3.33 -3.84 12.26
C SER A 144 -3.76 -4.40 13.61
N ASP A 145 -4.45 -5.54 13.60
CA ASP A 145 -4.74 -6.32 14.82
C ASP A 145 -3.55 -7.22 15.22
N HIS A 146 -2.47 -7.23 14.42
CA HIS A 146 -1.28 -8.06 14.61
C HIS A 146 -0.04 -7.20 14.80
N LYS A 147 0.56 -7.20 16.00
CA LYS A 147 1.79 -6.45 16.31
C LYS A 147 2.94 -6.76 15.33
N SER A 148 3.09 -8.04 14.93
CA SER A 148 4.13 -8.43 13.98
C SER A 148 3.93 -7.81 12.59
N ALA A 149 2.68 -7.59 12.16
CA ALA A 149 2.39 -6.90 10.92
C ALA A 149 2.71 -5.39 11.04
N THR A 150 2.29 -4.75 12.13
CA THR A 150 2.65 -3.34 12.40
C THR A 150 4.16 -3.16 12.38
N GLN A 151 4.91 -4.03 13.06
CA GLN A 151 6.38 -3.97 13.10
C GLN A 151 6.99 -4.13 11.70
N ALA A 152 6.62 -5.17 10.95
CA ALA A 152 7.15 -5.41 9.60
C ALA A 152 6.86 -4.24 8.64
N VAL A 153 5.65 -3.66 8.73
CA VAL A 153 5.28 -2.50 7.92
C VAL A 153 6.06 -1.25 8.35
N SER A 154 6.30 -1.07 9.64
CA SER A 154 7.11 0.04 10.16
C SER A 154 8.55 -0.06 9.68
N GLU A 155 9.15 -1.25 9.70
CA GLU A 155 10.52 -1.48 9.23
C GLU A 155 10.70 -1.15 7.74
N ILE A 156 9.76 -1.57 6.87
CA ILE A 156 9.83 -1.21 5.45
C ILE A 156 9.55 0.27 5.20
N THR A 157 8.65 0.88 5.99
CA THR A 157 8.32 2.30 5.90
C THR A 157 9.53 3.16 6.26
N ALA A 158 10.24 2.82 7.32
CA ALA A 158 11.42 3.55 7.79
C ALA A 158 12.57 3.56 6.76
N LYS A 159 12.62 2.59 5.84
CA LYS A 159 13.59 2.57 4.74
C LYS A 159 13.21 3.49 3.57
N ILE A 160 11.96 3.92 3.47
CA ILE A 160 11.52 4.83 2.40
C ILE A 160 11.92 6.25 2.79
N PRO A 161 12.80 6.92 2.01
CA PRO A 161 13.27 8.26 2.34
C PRO A 161 12.10 9.24 2.54
N GLY A 162 12.11 9.95 3.68
CA GLY A 162 11.09 10.94 4.06
C GLY A 162 9.83 10.37 4.72
N CYS A 163 9.59 9.05 4.69
CA CYS A 163 8.47 8.43 5.38
C CYS A 163 8.77 8.20 6.86
N ARG A 164 7.76 8.44 7.72
CA ARG A 164 7.80 8.08 9.14
C ARG A 164 6.67 7.07 9.43
N PRO A 165 6.96 5.87 9.96
CA PRO A 165 5.92 4.91 10.36
C PRO A 165 5.25 5.36 11.67
N LEU A 166 3.93 5.34 11.71
CA LEU A 166 3.15 5.60 12.92
C LEU A 166 2.17 4.45 13.15
N ASP A 167 2.34 3.74 14.27
CA ASP A 167 1.35 2.76 14.73
C ASP A 167 0.05 3.50 15.11
N SER A 168 -0.99 3.27 14.35
CA SER A 168 -2.31 3.89 14.51
C SER A 168 -3.33 2.93 15.12
N GLY A 169 -2.86 1.84 15.71
CA GLY A 169 -3.65 0.86 16.45
C GLY A 169 -4.30 -0.21 15.56
N SER A 170 -5.46 -0.69 15.99
CA SER A 170 -6.14 -1.82 15.34
C SER A 170 -6.74 -1.48 13.96
N LEU A 171 -7.15 -2.52 13.22
CA LEU A 171 -7.85 -2.36 11.93
C LEU A 171 -9.16 -1.56 12.04
N ALA A 172 -9.74 -1.43 13.23
CA ALA A 172 -10.91 -0.57 13.43
C ALA A 172 -10.63 0.90 13.05
N ASN A 173 -9.40 1.38 13.27
CA ASN A 173 -8.99 2.75 12.90
C ASN A 173 -8.77 2.92 11.39
N ALA A 174 -8.59 1.84 10.64
CA ALA A 174 -8.40 1.90 9.20
C ALA A 174 -9.59 2.55 8.47
N THR A 175 -10.81 2.39 8.97
CA THR A 175 -12.03 3.01 8.42
C THR A 175 -11.86 4.54 8.28
N THR A 176 -11.42 5.18 9.35
CA THR A 176 -11.25 6.65 9.37
C THR A 176 -10.09 7.10 8.50
N ILE A 177 -8.97 6.35 8.49
CA ILE A 177 -7.78 6.71 7.75
C ILE A 177 -7.98 6.50 6.24
N GLU A 178 -8.63 5.40 5.83
CA GLU A 178 -9.03 5.18 4.43
C GLU A 178 -9.95 6.32 3.95
N ALA A 179 -10.95 6.69 4.75
CA ALA A 179 -11.88 7.80 4.44
C ALA A 179 -11.19 9.15 4.37
N PHE A 180 -10.19 9.42 5.24
CA PHE A 180 -9.43 10.67 5.25
C PHE A 180 -8.69 10.93 3.93
N THR A 181 -8.38 9.90 3.16
CA THR A 181 -7.77 10.05 1.84
C THR A 181 -8.64 10.90 0.89
N ALA A 182 -9.96 10.88 1.03
CA ALA A 182 -10.85 11.75 0.27
C ALA A 182 -10.54 13.24 0.53
N VAL A 183 -10.26 13.59 1.77
CA VAL A 183 -9.89 14.98 2.15
C VAL A 183 -8.57 15.39 1.51
N LEU A 184 -7.55 14.50 1.51
CA LEU A 184 -6.26 14.79 0.86
C LEU A 184 -6.43 15.00 -0.66
N LEU A 185 -7.24 14.17 -1.32
CA LEU A 185 -7.54 14.32 -2.74
C LEU A 185 -8.28 15.63 -3.03
N GLN A 186 -9.20 16.02 -2.15
CA GLN A 186 -9.94 17.27 -2.26
C GLN A 186 -9.01 18.50 -2.10
N LEU A 187 -8.08 18.44 -1.13
CA LEU A 187 -7.05 19.47 -0.97
C LEU A 187 -6.14 19.56 -2.20
N ASN A 188 -5.74 18.42 -2.75
CA ASN A 188 -4.94 18.37 -3.98
C ASN A 188 -5.66 19.04 -5.16
N HIS A 189 -6.96 18.83 -5.30
CA HIS A 189 -7.77 19.45 -6.35
C HIS A 189 -7.88 20.96 -6.13
N ARG A 190 -8.23 21.43 -4.91
CA ARG A 190 -8.43 22.84 -4.59
C ARG A 190 -7.17 23.67 -4.69
N TYR A 191 -6.07 23.16 -4.15
CA TYR A 191 -4.80 23.89 -4.07
C TYR A 191 -3.83 23.55 -5.20
N ARG A 192 -4.22 22.68 -6.13
CA ARG A 192 -3.39 22.21 -7.27
C ARG A 192 -2.02 21.69 -6.80
N THR A 193 -2.03 20.95 -5.71
CA THR A 193 -0.83 20.43 -5.03
C THR A 193 -0.90 18.91 -4.89
N ARG A 194 0.06 18.34 -4.18
CA ARG A 194 0.11 16.94 -3.78
C ARG A 194 0.36 16.92 -2.29
N SER A 195 -0.74 17.00 -1.52
CA SER A 195 -0.66 16.97 -0.07
C SER A 195 -0.27 15.59 0.43
N ALA A 196 0.52 15.57 1.47
CA ALA A 196 0.86 14.40 2.27
C ALA A 196 0.55 14.69 3.73
N LEU A 197 0.47 13.65 4.53
CA LEU A 197 0.20 13.79 5.96
C LEU A 197 1.51 13.94 6.73
N ARG A 198 1.60 14.97 7.58
CA ARG A 198 2.67 15.10 8.57
C ARG A 198 2.07 15.54 9.91
N LEU A 199 2.14 14.70 10.92
CA LEU A 199 1.64 14.99 12.26
C LEU A 199 2.75 15.66 13.09
N THR A 200 2.41 16.80 13.68
CA THR A 200 3.29 17.52 14.61
C THR A 200 3.11 17.02 16.05
N GLY A 201 4.14 17.17 16.87
CA GLY A 201 4.09 16.77 18.28
C GLY A 201 4.35 15.27 18.53
N ILE A 202 4.67 14.48 17.50
CA ILE A 202 5.08 13.08 17.65
C ILE A 202 6.59 13.00 17.48
N ASN A 203 7.29 12.61 18.56
CA ASN A 203 8.71 12.32 18.55
C ASN A 203 8.87 10.81 18.38
N LEU A 204 9.75 10.39 17.46
CA LEU A 204 10.07 8.98 17.17
C LEU A 204 11.52 8.66 17.57
N ASP A 205 11.96 9.24 18.69
CA ASP A 205 13.32 9.00 19.25
C ASP A 205 13.42 7.60 19.85
#